data_2807e0e187c3caa1153d71a82f21d222
#
_entry.id   2807e0e187c3caa1153d71a82f21d222
#
_cell.length_a   1.000
_cell.length_b   1.000
_cell.length_c   1.000
_cell.angle_alpha   90.00
_cell.angle_beta   90.00
_cell.angle_gamma   90.00
#
_symmetry.space_group_name_H-M   'P 1'
#
loop_
_entity.id
_entity.type
_entity.pdbx_description
1 polymer ?
#
loop_
_entity_poly.entity_id
_entity_poly.type
_entity_poly.pdbx_seq_one_letter_code
_entity_poly.pdbx_strand_id
1 'polypeptide(L)' 'MTYKVIDIEGVGESYAQKLTEAGVNTVDQLLERCVTPKGRKELAETTGISPKLILKWANHADLFRINGIGPQFAELLE' A
#
# COMPACT_ATOMS: atom_id res chain seq x y z
N MET A 1 9.23 8.91 9.90
CA MET A 1 8.95 7.55 10.40
C MET A 1 8.25 6.74 9.32
N THR A 2 8.72 5.53 9.09
CA THR A 2 8.22 4.70 8.00
C THR A 2 7.31 3.60 8.54
N TYR A 3 6.09 3.54 8.03
CA TYR A 3 5.15 2.48 8.38
C TYR A 3 5.36 1.28 7.47
N LYS A 4 5.08 0.10 7.98
CA LYS A 4 5.15 -1.12 7.18
C LYS A 4 3.84 -1.32 6.42
N VAL A 5 3.90 -2.01 5.28
CA VAL A 5 2.69 -2.26 4.50
C VAL A 5 1.64 -3.03 5.28
N ILE A 6 2.04 -3.88 6.22
CA ILE A 6 1.11 -4.63 7.04
C ILE A 6 0.28 -3.72 7.96
N ASP A 7 0.76 -2.51 8.22
CA ASP A 7 0.02 -1.55 9.04
C ASP A 7 -1.17 -0.95 8.29
N ILE A 8 -1.22 -1.12 6.97
CA ILE A 8 -2.34 -0.65 6.16
C ILE A 8 -3.53 -1.56 6.39
N GLU A 9 -4.67 -0.99 6.76
CA GLU A 9 -5.89 -1.75 6.96
C GLU A 9 -6.29 -2.46 5.67
N GLY A 10 -6.59 -3.74 5.77
CA GLY A 10 -7.00 -4.54 4.62
C GLY A 10 -5.87 -5.31 3.94
N VAL A 11 -4.62 -4.99 4.26
CA VAL A 11 -3.49 -5.72 3.67
C VAL A 11 -3.39 -7.13 4.25
N GLY A 12 -3.33 -7.25 5.57
CA GLY A 12 -3.19 -8.55 6.20
C GLY A 12 -1.82 -9.20 5.96
N GLU A 13 -1.55 -10.27 6.70
CA GLU A 13 -0.25 -10.95 6.63
C GLU A 13 0.02 -11.57 5.26
N SER A 14 -0.98 -12.19 4.65
CA SER A 14 -0.81 -12.86 3.35
C SER A 14 -0.38 -11.88 2.27
N TYR A 15 -1.08 -10.75 2.18
CA TYR A 15 -0.74 -9.74 1.19
C TYR A 15 0.56 -9.04 1.52
N ALA A 16 0.81 -8.78 2.79
CA ALA A 16 2.07 -8.18 3.20
C ALA A 16 3.25 -9.06 2.82
N GLN A 17 3.11 -10.37 2.97
CA GLN A 17 4.15 -11.30 2.57
C GLN A 17 4.41 -11.24 1.07
N LYS A 18 3.34 -11.20 0.26
CA LYS A 18 3.48 -11.09 -1.19
C LYS A 18 4.19 -9.81 -1.59
N LEU A 19 3.83 -8.70 -0.95
CA LEU A 19 4.48 -7.43 -1.21
C LEU A 19 5.95 -7.45 -0.81
N THR A 20 6.26 -8.07 0.32
CA THR A 20 7.64 -8.22 0.78
C THR A 20 8.46 -9.02 -0.22
N GLU A 21 7.92 -10.08 -0.77
CA GLU A 21 8.58 -10.89 -1.79
C GLU A 21 8.86 -10.09 -3.05
N ALA A 22 8.03 -9.10 -3.34
CA ALA A 22 8.20 -8.20 -4.48
C ALA A 22 9.14 -7.02 -4.17
N GLY A 23 9.68 -6.98 -2.95
CA GLY A 23 10.57 -5.91 -2.55
C GLY A 23 9.88 -4.71 -1.91
N VAL A 24 8.62 -4.87 -1.54
CA VAL A 24 7.82 -3.80 -0.94
C VAL A 24 7.54 -4.16 0.52
N ASN A 25 8.27 -3.53 1.43
CA ASN A 25 8.14 -3.78 2.87
C ASN A 25 7.44 -2.64 3.59
N THR A 26 7.63 -1.42 3.10
CA THR A 26 7.16 -0.22 3.79
C THR A 26 6.17 0.55 2.93
N VAL A 27 5.43 1.44 3.59
CA VAL A 27 4.49 2.34 2.92
C VAL A 27 5.21 3.18 1.86
N ASP A 28 6.40 3.69 2.20
CA ASP A 28 7.16 4.49 1.25
C ASP A 28 7.52 3.70 -0.01
N GLN A 29 7.94 2.44 0.17
CA GLN A 29 8.26 1.59 -0.96
C GLN A 29 7.03 1.30 -1.81
N LEU A 30 5.89 1.08 -1.16
CA LEU A 30 4.64 0.88 -1.87
C LEU A 30 4.29 2.10 -2.72
N LEU A 31 4.41 3.29 -2.13
CA LEU A 31 4.11 4.53 -2.84
C LEU A 31 5.05 4.73 -4.03
N GLU A 32 6.34 4.43 -3.86
CA GLU A 32 7.28 4.53 -4.96
C GLU A 32 6.91 3.63 -6.14
N ARG A 33 6.47 2.41 -5.85
CA ARG A 33 6.03 1.49 -6.89
C ARG A 33 4.73 1.94 -7.54
N CYS A 34 3.89 2.64 -6.80
CA CYS A 34 2.57 3.05 -7.24
C CYS A 34 2.52 4.46 -7.83
N VAL A 35 3.66 5.14 -7.93
CA VAL A 35 3.72 6.50 -8.48
C VAL A 35 3.21 6.55 -9.93
N THR A 36 3.52 5.51 -10.70
CA THR A 36 3.07 5.44 -12.09
C THR A 36 2.09 4.29 -12.28
N PRO A 37 1.15 4.40 -13.23
CA PRO A 37 0.25 3.29 -13.56
C PRO A 37 1.01 2.03 -13.97
N LYS A 38 2.13 2.20 -14.66
CA LYS A 38 2.97 1.07 -15.07
C LYS A 38 3.53 0.35 -13.86
N GLY A 39 4.02 1.09 -12.85
CA GLY A 39 4.54 0.50 -11.64
C GLY A 39 3.48 -0.31 -10.89
N ARG A 40 2.26 0.23 -10.80
CA ARG A 40 1.15 -0.49 -10.18
C ARG A 40 0.85 -1.79 -10.90
N LYS A 41 0.83 -1.74 -12.23
CA LYS A 41 0.55 -2.92 -13.04
C LYS A 41 1.62 -3.98 -12.85
N GLU A 42 2.88 -3.57 -12.87
CA GLU A 42 4.00 -4.49 -12.65
C GLU A 42 3.92 -5.13 -11.27
N LEU A 43 3.61 -4.34 -10.25
CA LEU A 43 3.48 -4.85 -8.90
C LEU A 43 2.33 -5.86 -8.82
N ALA A 44 1.21 -5.55 -9.44
CA ALA A 44 0.06 -6.46 -9.49
C ALA A 44 0.43 -7.79 -10.13
N GLU A 45 1.16 -7.76 -11.23
CA GLU A 45 1.59 -8.95 -11.93
C GLU A 45 2.59 -9.77 -11.10
N THR A 46 3.54 -9.08 -10.47
CA THR A 46 4.56 -9.72 -9.65
C THR A 46 3.98 -10.41 -8.43
N THR A 47 3.02 -9.76 -7.78
CA THR A 47 2.44 -10.26 -6.53
C THR A 47 1.20 -11.11 -6.74
N GLY A 48 0.57 -11.01 -7.92
CA GLY A 48 -0.70 -11.65 -8.17
C GLY A 48 -1.86 -10.98 -7.46
N ILE A 49 -1.67 -9.76 -7.00
CA ILE A 49 -2.70 -8.99 -6.29
C ILE A 49 -3.46 -8.14 -7.30
N SER A 50 -4.77 -7.98 -7.09
CA SER A 50 -5.60 -7.17 -7.97
C SER A 50 -5.09 -5.72 -8.01
N PRO A 51 -5.00 -5.10 -9.20
CA PRO A 51 -4.61 -3.69 -9.31
C PRO A 51 -5.53 -2.76 -8.51
N LYS A 52 -6.79 -3.11 -8.36
CA LYS A 52 -7.74 -2.32 -7.58
C LYS A 52 -7.36 -2.29 -6.10
N LEU A 53 -6.92 -3.43 -5.57
CA LEU A 53 -6.46 -3.51 -4.19
C LEU A 53 -5.19 -2.69 -4.00
N ILE A 54 -4.26 -2.80 -4.93
CA ILE A 54 -3.01 -2.05 -4.86
C ILE A 54 -3.29 -0.55 -4.87
N LEU A 55 -4.19 -0.11 -5.71
CA LEU A 55 -4.58 1.30 -5.76
C LEU A 55 -5.21 1.75 -4.44
N LYS A 56 -6.08 0.91 -3.88
CA LYS A 56 -6.72 1.21 -2.60
C LYS A 56 -5.67 1.38 -1.50
N TRP A 57 -4.71 0.46 -1.45
CA TRP A 57 -3.66 0.52 -0.44
C TRP A 57 -2.73 1.72 -0.66
N ALA A 58 -2.46 2.07 -1.91
CA ALA A 58 -1.65 3.24 -2.22
C ALA A 58 -2.33 4.51 -1.71
N ASN A 59 -3.65 4.60 -1.86
CA ASN A 59 -4.41 5.74 -1.34
C ASN A 59 -4.33 5.80 0.18
N HIS A 60 -4.46 4.66 0.85
CA HIS A 60 -4.34 4.59 2.31
C HIS A 60 -2.92 4.97 2.75
N ALA A 61 -1.92 4.46 2.03
CA ALA A 61 -0.53 4.77 2.33
C ALA A 61 -0.24 6.26 2.20
N ASP A 62 -0.83 6.90 1.22
CA ASP A 62 -0.69 8.33 1.02
C ASP A 62 -1.24 9.11 2.20
N LEU A 63 -2.38 8.69 2.73
CA LEU A 63 -2.98 9.31 3.92
C LEU A 63 -2.09 9.12 5.15
N PHE A 64 -1.52 7.93 5.33
CA PHE A 64 -0.55 7.67 6.39
C PHE A 64 0.61 8.66 6.32
N ARG A 65 1.14 8.82 5.11
CA ARG A 65 2.31 9.64 4.90
C ARG A 65 2.03 11.12 5.13
N ILE A 66 0.90 11.60 4.64
CA ILE A 66 0.56 13.02 4.72
C ILE A 66 0.16 13.42 6.13
N ASN A 67 -0.71 12.66 6.75
CA ASN A 67 -1.31 13.02 8.02
C ASN A 67 -0.66 12.36 9.23
N GLY A 68 0.14 11.32 9.01
CA GLY A 68 0.67 10.52 10.11
C GLY A 68 -0.42 9.81 10.89
N ILE A 69 -1.59 9.66 10.29
CA ILE A 69 -2.78 9.12 10.91
C ILE A 69 -3.24 7.91 10.12
N GLY A 70 -3.74 6.91 10.80
CA GLY A 70 -4.16 5.69 10.15
C GLY A 70 -5.44 5.83 9.33
N PRO A 71 -5.81 4.75 8.60
CA PRO A 71 -6.99 4.77 7.73
C PRO A 71 -8.28 5.10 8.46
N GLN A 72 -8.39 4.76 9.73
CA GLN A 72 -9.60 5.03 10.51
C GLN A 72 -9.91 6.51 10.54
N PHE A 73 -8.89 7.34 10.67
CA PHE A 73 -9.10 8.78 10.69
C PHE A 73 -9.60 9.26 9.32
N ALA A 74 -9.07 8.69 8.25
CA ALA A 74 -9.51 9.05 6.91
C ALA A 74 -10.99 8.75 6.71
N GLU A 75 -11.47 7.64 7.27
CA GLU A 75 -12.87 7.28 7.18
C GLU A 75 -13.75 8.29 7.92
N LEU A 76 -13.27 8.79 9.05
CA LEU A 76 -14.01 9.75 9.83
C LEU A 76 -14.15 11.10 9.13
N LEU A 77 -13.24 11.41 8.25
CA LEU A 77 -13.29 12.67 7.51
C LEU A 77 -14.30 12.67 6.38
N GLU A 78 -14.77 11.51 6.02
CA GLU A 78 -15.80 11.43 5.02
C GLU A 78 -17.15 11.80 5.60
#